data_b6c43079977efaaf25d2fe9631db0e41
#
_entry.id   b6c43079977efaaf25d2fe9631db0e41
#
_cell.length_a   1.000
_cell.length_b   1.000
_cell.length_c   1.000
_cell.angle_alpha   90.00
_cell.angle_beta   90.00
_cell.angle_gamma   90.00
#
_symmetry.space_group_name_H-M   'P 1'
#
loop_
_entity.id
_entity.type
_entity.pdbx_description
1 polymer ?
#
loop_
_entity_poly.entity_id
_entity_poly.type
_entity_poly.pdbx_seq_one_letter_code
_entity_poly.pdbx_strand_id
1 'polypeptide(L)'
;MKIGFNVLLWTTNLVEEEFHLLEKLKKVGYDGVEIPVFGGDIEHFQKIGQALKNNGLESTSVTVIPDQSHNPISDNKADREGAVEHLKWAIDCSDAIGSKLLCGPFHQPLGEFSGEPPTAEEKQRGAEVHQQACDYAKKS
;
A
#
# COMPACT_ATOMS: atom_id res chain seq x y z
N MET A 1 12.05 17.04 12.41
CA MET A 1 10.84 16.44 11.84
C MET A 1 11.17 16.06 10.41
N LYS A 2 10.81 14.83 9.95
CA LYS A 2 10.99 14.43 8.56
C LYS A 2 9.76 14.81 7.74
N ILE A 3 9.96 15.23 6.50
CA ILE A 3 8.89 15.65 5.58
C ILE A 3 8.93 14.75 4.37
N GLY A 4 7.82 14.06 4.08
CA GLY A 4 7.64 13.21 2.90
C GLY A 4 6.72 13.83 1.86
N PHE A 5 6.86 13.39 0.60
CA PHE A 5 6.00 13.76 -0.51
C PHE A 5 5.18 12.54 -0.95
N ASN A 6 3.86 12.70 -1.10
CA ASN A 6 3.02 11.63 -1.62
C ASN A 6 3.01 11.64 -3.14
N VAL A 7 3.57 10.57 -3.74
CA VAL A 7 3.70 10.43 -5.21
C VAL A 7 2.35 10.31 -5.92
N LEU A 8 1.27 9.94 -5.21
CA LEU A 8 -0.10 9.91 -5.76
C LEU A 8 -0.58 11.26 -6.31
N LEU A 9 0.07 12.38 -5.96
CA LEU A 9 -0.19 13.67 -6.58
C LEU A 9 0.15 13.71 -8.08
N TRP A 10 1.01 12.80 -8.55
CA TRP A 10 1.49 12.76 -9.93
C TRP A 10 1.14 11.47 -10.66
N THR A 11 1.28 10.32 -10.00
CA THR A 11 1.08 9.01 -10.62
C THR A 11 0.61 7.97 -9.60
N THR A 12 -0.14 6.99 -10.07
CA THR A 12 -0.49 5.78 -9.31
C THR A 12 0.50 4.64 -9.53
N ASN A 13 1.43 4.80 -10.47
CA ASN A 13 2.45 3.81 -10.81
C ASN A 13 3.75 4.53 -11.22
N LEU A 14 4.70 4.63 -10.30
CA LEU A 14 5.98 5.30 -10.53
C LEU A 14 6.87 4.41 -11.40
N VAL A 15 7.10 4.80 -12.65
CA VAL A 15 7.93 4.07 -13.62
C VAL A 15 9.36 4.63 -13.73
N GLU A 16 10.27 3.87 -14.34
CA GLU A 16 11.70 4.23 -14.39
C GLU A 16 11.95 5.59 -15.08
N GLU A 17 11.14 5.94 -16.09
CA GLU A 17 11.21 7.23 -16.79
C GLU A 17 10.93 8.42 -15.86
N GLU A 18 10.22 8.18 -14.76
CA GLU A 18 9.85 9.20 -13.78
C GLU A 18 10.81 9.28 -12.58
N PHE A 19 11.82 8.40 -12.48
CA PHE A 19 12.77 8.41 -11.36
C PHE A 19 13.54 9.72 -11.20
N HIS A 20 13.66 10.52 -12.26
CA HIS A 20 14.20 11.88 -12.19
C HIS A 20 13.42 12.80 -11.23
N LEU A 21 12.13 12.48 -10.94
CA LEU A 21 11.32 13.22 -9.97
C LEU A 21 11.83 13.01 -8.53
N LEU A 22 12.38 11.82 -8.23
CA LEU A 22 12.95 11.53 -6.91
C LEU A 22 14.16 12.42 -6.63
N GLU A 23 15.03 12.63 -7.62
CA GLU A 23 16.15 13.57 -7.52
C GLU A 23 15.67 15.00 -7.24
N LYS A 24 14.62 15.45 -7.93
CA LYS A 24 14.03 16.79 -7.73
C LYS A 24 13.47 16.93 -6.30
N LEU A 25 12.75 15.93 -5.81
CA LEU A 25 12.20 15.94 -4.45
C LEU A 25 13.31 16.04 -3.41
N LYS A 26 14.40 15.27 -3.58
CA LYS A 26 15.56 15.39 -2.69
C LYS A 26 16.20 16.77 -2.72
N LYS A 27 16.38 17.36 -3.90
CA LYS A 27 16.94 18.71 -4.07
C LYS A 27 16.10 19.81 -3.43
N VAL A 28 14.77 19.66 -3.42
CA VAL A 28 13.84 20.59 -2.77
C VAL A 28 13.86 20.44 -1.25
N GLY A 29 14.38 19.34 -0.73
CA GLY A 29 14.59 19.14 0.72
C GLY A 29 13.65 18.13 1.37
N TYR A 30 12.95 17.28 0.60
CA TYR A 30 12.18 16.17 1.16
C TYR A 30 13.10 15.09 1.74
N ASP A 31 12.70 14.52 2.87
CA ASP A 31 13.38 13.41 3.54
C ASP A 31 12.95 12.05 2.98
N GLY A 32 11.75 11.96 2.45
CA GLY A 32 11.19 10.72 1.93
C GLY A 32 9.99 10.91 1.02
N VAL A 33 9.45 9.80 0.56
CA VAL A 33 8.27 9.76 -0.32
C VAL A 33 7.31 8.65 0.12
N GLU A 34 6.03 8.82 -0.17
CA GLU A 34 5.03 7.77 -0.09
C GLU A 34 4.79 7.20 -1.49
N ILE A 35 5.03 5.90 -1.64
CA ILE A 35 4.95 5.17 -2.92
C ILE A 35 3.62 4.44 -3.03
N PRO A 36 2.85 4.65 -4.12
CA PRO A 36 1.66 3.88 -4.40
C PRO A 36 1.99 2.43 -4.79
N VAL A 37 1.30 1.48 -4.17
CA VAL A 37 1.37 0.03 -4.43
C VAL A 37 -0.01 -0.41 -4.89
N PHE A 38 -0.33 -0.14 -6.17
CA PHE A 38 -1.64 -0.39 -6.77
C PHE A 38 -1.61 -1.45 -7.87
N GLY A 39 -0.43 -1.89 -8.28
CA GLY A 39 -0.18 -2.92 -9.28
C GLY A 39 1.31 -3.02 -9.59
N GLY A 40 1.71 -4.10 -10.24
CA GLY A 40 3.11 -4.36 -10.56
C GLY A 40 3.62 -5.63 -9.89
N ASP A 41 4.84 -6.00 -10.22
CA ASP A 41 5.54 -7.15 -9.65
C ASP A 41 6.65 -6.71 -8.67
N ILE A 42 7.21 -7.67 -7.97
CA ILE A 42 8.26 -7.42 -6.99
C ILE A 42 9.51 -6.78 -7.62
N GLU A 43 9.87 -7.15 -8.86
CA GLU A 43 11.02 -6.58 -9.56
C GLU A 43 10.84 -5.08 -9.80
N HIS A 44 9.64 -4.65 -10.20
CA HIS A 44 9.30 -3.23 -10.34
C HIS A 44 9.54 -2.47 -9.03
N PHE A 45 9.06 -2.99 -7.90
CA PHE A 45 9.22 -2.35 -6.60
C PHE A 45 10.66 -2.37 -6.08
N GLN A 46 11.44 -3.40 -6.40
CA GLN A 46 12.88 -3.43 -6.12
C GLN A 46 13.63 -2.31 -6.86
N LYS A 47 13.28 -2.02 -8.12
CA LYS A 47 13.85 -0.89 -8.88
C LYS A 47 13.52 0.45 -8.25
N ILE A 48 12.28 0.64 -7.79
CA ILE A 48 11.88 1.84 -7.04
C ILE A 48 12.72 1.97 -5.77
N GLY A 49 12.84 0.90 -4.98
CA GLY A 49 13.65 0.88 -3.76
C GLY A 49 15.11 1.25 -4.01
N GLN A 50 15.71 0.75 -5.09
CA GLN A 50 17.07 1.11 -5.48
C GLN A 50 17.17 2.60 -5.88
N ALA A 51 16.19 3.12 -6.62
CA ALA A 51 16.17 4.54 -6.99
C ALA A 51 16.03 5.45 -5.77
N LEU A 52 15.20 5.10 -4.80
CA LEU A 52 15.06 5.82 -3.53
C LEU A 52 16.38 5.84 -2.75
N LYS A 53 17.02 4.68 -2.60
CA LYS A 53 18.33 4.55 -1.94
C LYS A 53 19.40 5.41 -2.62
N ASN A 54 19.45 5.41 -3.95
CA ASN A 54 20.41 6.20 -4.72
C ASN A 54 20.22 7.71 -4.51
N ASN A 55 19.00 8.15 -4.23
CA ASN A 55 18.66 9.56 -3.96
C ASN A 55 18.67 9.89 -2.45
N GLY A 56 18.94 8.95 -1.55
CA GLY A 56 18.92 9.17 -0.11
C GLY A 56 17.54 9.57 0.42
N LEU A 57 16.47 9.02 -0.17
CA LEU A 57 15.08 9.21 0.26
C LEU A 57 14.60 7.99 1.07
N GLU A 58 13.91 8.24 2.17
CA GLU A 58 13.15 7.22 2.90
C GLU A 58 11.80 6.99 2.21
N SER A 59 11.11 5.89 2.56
CA SER A 59 9.79 5.60 1.98
C SER A 59 8.77 5.11 3.00
N THR A 60 7.53 5.44 2.72
CA THR A 60 6.32 4.75 3.15
C THR A 60 5.58 4.26 1.93
N SER A 61 4.69 3.30 2.08
CA SER A 61 3.88 2.75 1.00
C SER A 61 2.40 2.95 1.27
N VAL A 62 1.61 3.12 0.22
CA VAL A 62 0.15 3.22 0.30
C VAL A 62 -0.49 2.27 -0.70
N THR A 63 -1.51 1.52 -0.24
CA THR A 63 -2.39 0.73 -1.12
C THR A 63 -3.85 0.93 -0.72
N VAL A 64 -4.76 0.38 -1.52
CA VAL A 64 -6.22 0.41 -1.29
C VAL A 64 -6.78 -0.99 -1.48
N ILE A 65 -7.98 -1.24 -1.00
CA ILE A 65 -8.75 -2.41 -1.42
C ILE A 65 -9.35 -2.10 -2.80
N PRO A 66 -8.97 -2.84 -3.86
CA PRO A 66 -9.26 -2.42 -5.23
C PRO A 66 -10.72 -2.62 -5.64
N ASP A 67 -11.36 -3.70 -5.19
CA ASP A 67 -12.70 -4.10 -5.62
C ASP A 67 -13.38 -5.09 -4.64
N GLN A 68 -14.61 -5.50 -4.96
CA GLN A 68 -15.41 -6.42 -4.14
C GLN A 68 -14.80 -7.81 -3.98
N SER A 69 -14.04 -8.31 -4.93
CA SER A 69 -13.39 -9.62 -4.79
C SER A 69 -12.27 -9.63 -3.75
N HIS A 70 -11.91 -8.43 -3.24
CA HIS A 70 -10.91 -8.21 -2.18
C HIS A 70 -11.52 -7.54 -0.94
N ASN A 71 -12.84 -7.63 -0.75
CA ASN A 71 -13.52 -6.91 0.33
C ASN A 71 -13.35 -7.61 1.70
N PRO A 72 -12.63 -6.99 2.66
CA PRO A 72 -12.35 -7.59 3.97
C PRO A 72 -13.57 -7.75 4.87
N ILE A 73 -14.65 -6.99 4.61
CA ILE A 73 -15.86 -7.04 5.42
C ILE A 73 -17.00 -7.83 4.75
N SER A 74 -16.80 -8.34 3.52
CA SER A 74 -17.78 -9.12 2.77
C SER A 74 -18.31 -10.31 3.58
N ASP A 75 -19.57 -10.66 3.42
CA ASP A 75 -20.16 -11.90 3.93
C ASP A 75 -19.67 -13.13 3.15
N ASN A 76 -19.25 -12.95 1.89
CA ASN A 76 -18.61 -13.97 1.07
C ASN A 76 -17.18 -14.25 1.55
N LYS A 77 -16.90 -15.50 1.90
CA LYS A 77 -15.58 -15.92 2.36
C LYS A 77 -14.49 -15.73 1.32
N ALA A 78 -14.78 -15.97 0.03
CA ALA A 78 -13.79 -15.85 -1.05
C ALA A 78 -13.29 -14.41 -1.20
N ASP A 79 -14.16 -13.41 -1.05
CA ASP A 79 -13.77 -12.00 -1.11
C ASP A 79 -12.83 -11.62 0.05
N ARG A 80 -13.08 -12.15 1.25
CA ARG A 80 -12.20 -11.94 2.40
C ARG A 80 -10.84 -12.63 2.23
N GLU A 81 -10.82 -13.84 1.64
CA GLU A 81 -9.57 -14.52 1.26
C GLU A 81 -8.80 -13.71 0.22
N GLY A 82 -9.50 -13.15 -0.78
CA GLY A 82 -8.91 -12.21 -1.74
C GLY A 82 -8.29 -10.99 -1.07
N ALA A 83 -8.97 -10.41 -0.07
CA ALA A 83 -8.43 -9.29 0.70
C ALA A 83 -7.12 -9.65 1.43
N VAL A 84 -7.05 -10.85 2.04
CA VAL A 84 -5.83 -11.34 2.71
C VAL A 84 -4.68 -11.46 1.72
N GLU A 85 -4.91 -12.07 0.55
CA GLU A 85 -3.87 -12.26 -0.46
C GLU A 85 -3.41 -10.91 -1.07
N HIS A 86 -4.34 -9.98 -1.30
CA HIS A 86 -3.98 -8.63 -1.75
C HIS A 86 -3.11 -7.89 -0.73
N LEU A 87 -3.46 -7.95 0.55
CA LEU A 87 -2.66 -7.31 1.60
C LEU A 87 -1.29 -7.95 1.76
N LYS A 88 -1.16 -9.28 1.63
CA LYS A 88 0.14 -9.96 1.62
C LYS A 88 1.01 -9.50 0.45
N TRP A 89 0.44 -9.46 -0.76
CA TRP A 89 1.13 -8.94 -1.94
C TRP A 89 1.62 -7.49 -1.72
N ALA A 90 0.78 -6.62 -1.15
CA ALA A 90 1.15 -5.24 -0.88
C ALA A 90 2.25 -5.11 0.18
N ILE A 91 2.27 -6.01 1.19
CA ILE A 91 3.34 -6.12 2.18
C ILE A 91 4.66 -6.51 1.51
N ASP A 92 4.65 -7.55 0.65
CA ASP A 92 5.84 -8.01 -0.07
C ASP A 92 6.39 -6.91 -1.00
N CYS A 93 5.52 -6.18 -1.69
CA CYS A 93 5.90 -5.02 -2.51
C CYS A 93 6.52 -3.91 -1.66
N SER A 94 5.94 -3.62 -0.49
CA SER A 94 6.46 -2.61 0.44
C SER A 94 7.84 -3.00 0.97
N ASP A 95 8.06 -4.28 1.29
CA ASP A 95 9.38 -4.78 1.69
C ASP A 95 10.39 -4.66 0.54
N ALA A 96 9.99 -4.99 -0.69
CA ALA A 96 10.83 -4.84 -1.88
C ALA A 96 11.26 -3.38 -2.14
N ILE A 97 10.41 -2.39 -1.82
CA ILE A 97 10.77 -0.96 -1.83
C ILE A 97 11.75 -0.62 -0.69
N GLY A 98 11.72 -1.36 0.41
CA GLY A 98 12.39 -1.03 1.66
C GLY A 98 11.56 -0.13 2.58
N SER A 99 10.25 -0.04 2.34
CA SER A 99 9.30 0.66 3.21
C SER A 99 8.96 -0.17 4.43
N LYS A 100 8.99 0.45 5.61
CA LYS A 100 8.61 -0.20 6.88
C LYS A 100 7.19 0.15 7.33
N LEU A 101 6.48 0.92 6.53
CA LEU A 101 5.12 1.35 6.80
C LEU A 101 4.28 1.24 5.53
N LEU A 102 3.27 0.40 5.57
CA LEU A 102 2.20 0.32 4.58
C LEU A 102 0.94 0.91 5.20
N CYS A 103 0.33 1.89 4.55
CA CYS A 103 -0.92 2.52 4.97
C CYS A 103 -1.98 2.50 3.87
N GLY A 104 -3.21 2.87 4.22
CA GLY A 104 -4.30 3.02 3.26
C GLY A 104 -5.66 2.68 3.85
N PRO A 105 -6.73 2.88 3.08
CA PRO A 105 -8.10 2.53 3.45
C PRO A 105 -8.36 1.02 3.25
N PHE A 106 -7.93 0.21 4.22
CA PHE A 106 -8.00 -1.26 4.14
C PHE A 106 -9.33 -1.85 4.64
N HIS A 107 -10.30 -1.02 4.99
CA HIS A 107 -11.54 -1.46 5.64
C HIS A 107 -12.64 -1.91 4.66
N GLN A 108 -12.60 -1.44 3.43
CA GLN A 108 -13.56 -1.77 2.36
C GLN A 108 -13.02 -1.36 0.98
N PRO A 109 -13.63 -1.81 -0.13
CA PRO A 109 -13.27 -1.37 -1.47
C PRO A 109 -13.37 0.15 -1.64
N LEU A 110 -12.41 0.72 -2.38
CA LEU A 110 -12.32 2.16 -2.58
C LEU A 110 -13.56 2.69 -3.33
N GLY A 111 -14.21 3.70 -2.75
CA GLY A 111 -15.37 4.36 -3.37
C GLY A 111 -16.69 3.63 -3.18
N GLU A 112 -16.73 2.50 -2.49
CA GLU A 112 -17.97 1.79 -2.18
C GLU A 112 -18.49 2.15 -0.79
N PHE A 113 -19.72 2.62 -0.73
CA PHE A 113 -20.37 3.06 0.52
C PHE A 113 -21.80 2.50 0.58
N SER A 114 -22.12 1.83 1.68
CA SER A 114 -23.49 1.35 1.94
C SER A 114 -24.47 2.46 2.32
N GLY A 115 -23.95 3.60 2.80
CA GLY A 115 -24.75 4.67 3.39
C GLY A 115 -25.14 4.40 4.86
N GLU A 116 -24.81 3.23 5.38
CA GLU A 116 -25.11 2.80 6.75
C GLU A 116 -23.83 2.61 7.57
N PRO A 117 -23.88 2.73 8.89
CA PRO A 117 -22.72 2.45 9.73
C PRO A 117 -22.38 0.95 9.69
N PRO A 118 -21.09 0.58 9.89
CA PRO A 118 -20.68 -0.82 9.85
C PRO A 118 -21.31 -1.64 10.97
N THR A 119 -21.77 -2.84 10.63
CA THR A 119 -22.33 -3.81 11.59
C THR A 119 -21.24 -4.42 12.49
N ALA A 120 -21.65 -5.11 13.55
CA ALA A 120 -20.72 -5.83 14.42
C ALA A 120 -20.01 -6.96 13.67
N GLU A 121 -20.72 -7.66 12.80
CA GLU A 121 -20.22 -8.75 11.98
C GLU A 121 -19.21 -8.26 10.94
N GLU A 122 -19.44 -7.12 10.28
CA GLU A 122 -18.48 -6.51 9.36
C GLU A 122 -17.19 -6.11 10.08
N LYS A 123 -17.29 -5.50 11.27
CA LYS A 123 -16.13 -5.16 12.09
C LYS A 123 -15.32 -6.40 12.48
N GLN A 124 -16.01 -7.48 12.85
CA GLN A 124 -15.35 -8.75 13.21
C GLN A 124 -14.63 -9.35 12.00
N ARG A 125 -15.29 -9.43 10.83
CA ARG A 125 -14.68 -9.94 9.60
C ARG A 125 -13.45 -9.12 9.18
N GLY A 126 -13.56 -7.80 9.18
CA GLY A 126 -12.44 -6.91 8.89
C GLY A 126 -11.27 -7.09 9.85
N ALA A 127 -11.55 -7.23 11.17
CA ALA A 127 -10.51 -7.48 12.16
C ALA A 127 -9.78 -8.82 11.92
N GLU A 128 -10.51 -9.89 11.54
CA GLU A 128 -9.92 -11.19 11.23
C GLU A 128 -9.00 -11.15 10.00
N VAL A 129 -9.39 -10.41 8.95
CA VAL A 129 -8.57 -10.20 7.75
C VAL A 129 -7.30 -9.43 8.10
N HIS A 130 -7.43 -8.31 8.82
CA HIS A 130 -6.29 -7.50 9.21
C HIS A 130 -5.34 -8.23 10.16
N GLN A 131 -5.86 -9.08 11.06
CA GLN A 131 -5.02 -9.90 11.92
C GLN A 131 -4.15 -10.86 11.10
N GLN A 132 -4.70 -11.50 10.07
CA GLN A 132 -3.94 -12.40 9.18
C GLN A 132 -2.84 -11.63 8.42
N ALA A 133 -3.14 -10.43 7.90
CA ALA A 133 -2.16 -9.58 7.25
C ALA A 133 -1.05 -9.14 8.22
N CYS A 134 -1.40 -8.74 9.45
CA CYS A 134 -0.42 -8.39 10.50
C CYS A 134 0.46 -9.56 10.89
N ASP A 135 -0.10 -10.78 10.99
CA ASP A 135 0.67 -11.97 11.33
C ASP A 135 1.60 -12.41 10.20
N TYR A 136 1.25 -12.09 8.95
CA TYR A 136 2.12 -12.25 7.80
C TYR A 136 3.28 -11.25 7.86
N ALA A 137 2.99 -9.96 8.02
CA ALA A 137 4.00 -8.90 8.08
C ALA A 137 5.05 -9.06 9.20
N LYS A 138 4.73 -9.76 10.30
CA LYS A 138 5.70 -10.07 11.37
C LYS A 138 6.76 -11.09 10.96
N LYS A 139 6.55 -11.81 9.85
CA LYS A 139 7.44 -12.89 9.37
C LYS A 139 8.27 -12.47 8.16
N SER A 140 7.94 -11.32 7.57
CA SER A 140 8.62 -10.71 6.41
C SER A 140 9.83 -9.83 6.82
#